data_defbb92abe94dbda25fbb62b7ebaaed2
#
_entry.id   defbb92abe94dbda25fbb62b7ebaaed2
#
_cell.length_a   1.000
_cell.length_b   1.000
_cell.length_c   1.000
_cell.angle_alpha   90.00
_cell.angle_beta   90.00
_cell.angle_gamma   90.00
#
_symmetry.space_group_name_H-M   'P 1'
#
loop_
_entity.id
_entity.type
_entity.pdbx_description
1 polymer ?
#
loop_
_entity_poly.entity_id
_entity_poly.type
_entity_poly.pdbx_seq_one_letter_code
_entity_poly.pdbx_strand_id
1 'polypeptide(L)'
;MPFANNPIDGTKIHYEVEGSGPPLLLVHGFSGWARNWVDYGYVDALKDDYRLVMYDVRAHGDSGHPHGLESYTPELHVNDALAVLHDLRIDRTHYFGYSFGSWIGYSILKYAPDHLISFVGGGSDPYHRKSPLLGNIIESRKDGLEAALVASEERAGRRSDEERAAYLKQDPDAQIAAITVRSDTPGLSEGLGSITQPVMTFAGTEDGNHEYVEKAAGEMPTASFVSLDGLDHGAAFRRSDVVLPHLTKFLANVESARALV
;
A
#
# COMPACT_ATOMS: atom_id res chain seq x y z
N MET A 1 2.73 -21.78 0.98
CA MET A 1 2.36 -20.39 0.64
C MET A 1 2.99 -20.07 -0.70
N PRO A 2 2.26 -19.45 -1.64
CA PRO A 2 2.80 -19.13 -2.97
C PRO A 2 3.78 -17.95 -2.92
N PHE A 3 4.74 -17.97 -3.87
CA PHE A 3 5.71 -16.91 -4.08
C PHE A 3 5.84 -16.62 -5.57
N ALA A 4 5.81 -15.34 -5.92
CA ALA A 4 6.25 -14.85 -7.23
C ALA A 4 7.73 -14.43 -7.15
N ASN A 5 8.44 -14.45 -8.27
CA ASN A 5 9.83 -13.97 -8.32
C ASN A 5 9.85 -12.68 -9.16
N ASN A 6 10.41 -11.62 -8.59
CA ASN A 6 10.66 -10.40 -9.36
C ASN A 6 11.60 -10.73 -10.54
N PRO A 7 11.22 -10.41 -11.79
CA PRO A 7 12.01 -10.82 -12.97
C PRO A 7 13.32 -10.04 -13.10
N ILE A 8 13.50 -8.93 -12.37
CA ILE A 8 14.68 -8.07 -12.49
C ILE A 8 15.79 -8.53 -11.53
N ASP A 9 15.47 -8.79 -10.26
CA ASP A 9 16.45 -9.08 -9.21
C ASP A 9 16.26 -10.45 -8.53
N GLY A 10 15.22 -11.18 -8.91
CA GLY A 10 14.92 -12.50 -8.35
C GLY A 10 14.34 -12.49 -6.94
N THR A 11 14.04 -11.32 -6.37
CA THR A 11 13.43 -11.22 -5.04
C THR A 11 12.12 -12.00 -5.00
N LYS A 12 11.98 -12.88 -3.99
CA LYS A 12 10.76 -13.66 -3.76
C LYS A 12 9.71 -12.79 -3.08
N ILE A 13 8.52 -12.77 -3.64
CA ILE A 13 7.39 -12.01 -3.13
C ILE A 13 6.30 -12.99 -2.70
N HIS A 14 6.07 -13.06 -1.39
CA HIS A 14 5.00 -13.83 -0.80
C HIS A 14 3.64 -13.20 -1.09
N TYR A 15 2.63 -14.01 -1.43
CA TYR A 15 1.27 -13.51 -1.63
C TYR A 15 0.22 -14.52 -1.16
N GLU A 16 -0.98 -14.01 -0.88
CA GLU A 16 -2.17 -14.77 -0.52
C GLU A 16 -3.34 -14.38 -1.43
N VAL A 17 -4.26 -15.32 -1.67
CA VAL A 17 -5.44 -15.07 -2.51
C VAL A 17 -6.68 -15.55 -1.79
N GLU A 18 -7.68 -14.68 -1.70
CA GLU A 18 -8.99 -14.98 -1.11
C GLU A 18 -10.12 -14.53 -2.02
N GLY A 19 -11.25 -15.24 -1.98
CA GLY A 19 -12.43 -14.88 -2.74
C GLY A 19 -12.36 -15.16 -4.24
N SER A 20 -13.35 -14.64 -4.97
CA SER A 20 -13.49 -14.80 -6.42
C SER A 20 -14.20 -13.59 -7.03
N GLY A 21 -14.01 -13.36 -8.34
CA GLY A 21 -14.57 -12.21 -9.05
C GLY A 21 -13.49 -11.34 -9.70
N PRO A 22 -13.77 -10.05 -9.96
CA PRO A 22 -12.78 -9.10 -10.44
C PRO A 22 -11.57 -9.03 -9.50
N PRO A 23 -10.33 -8.99 -10.02
CA PRO A 23 -9.15 -8.96 -9.18
C PRO A 23 -8.99 -7.60 -8.48
N LEU A 24 -8.64 -7.64 -7.19
CA LEU A 24 -8.30 -6.49 -6.36
C LEU A 24 -6.99 -6.76 -5.63
N LEU A 25 -5.93 -6.03 -6.01
CA LEU A 25 -4.61 -6.11 -5.38
C LEU A 25 -4.59 -5.22 -4.14
N LEU A 26 -4.30 -5.79 -2.98
CA LEU A 26 -4.26 -5.14 -1.68
C LEU A 26 -2.81 -5.01 -1.19
N VAL A 27 -2.32 -3.79 -0.96
CA VAL A 27 -0.92 -3.53 -0.63
C VAL A 27 -0.80 -2.74 0.67
N HIS A 28 -0.21 -3.36 1.67
CA HIS A 28 -0.12 -2.86 3.04
C HIS A 28 0.86 -1.68 3.19
N GLY A 29 0.77 -0.98 4.30
CA GLY A 29 1.68 0.09 4.68
C GLY A 29 3.01 -0.41 5.24
N PHE A 30 3.96 0.51 5.44
CA PHE A 30 5.26 0.19 6.02
C PHE A 30 5.12 -0.46 7.41
N SER A 31 5.95 -1.43 7.71
CA SER A 31 5.89 -2.28 8.91
C SER A 31 4.65 -3.18 9.01
N GLY A 32 3.81 -3.21 7.97
CA GLY A 32 2.67 -4.11 7.84
C GLY A 32 3.04 -5.43 7.16
N TRP A 33 2.01 -6.21 6.85
CA TRP A 33 2.06 -7.48 6.14
C TRP A 33 0.70 -7.78 5.49
N ALA A 34 0.63 -8.74 4.62
CA ALA A 34 -0.58 -9.10 3.90
C ALA A 34 -1.78 -9.36 4.83
N ARG A 35 -1.55 -10.00 5.97
CA ARG A 35 -2.59 -10.34 6.94
C ARG A 35 -3.28 -9.13 7.60
N ASN A 36 -2.69 -7.93 7.59
CA ASN A 36 -3.38 -6.74 8.10
C ASN A 36 -4.73 -6.51 7.40
N TRP A 37 -4.88 -6.91 6.14
CA TRP A 37 -6.14 -6.81 5.42
C TRP A 37 -7.22 -7.75 5.97
N VAL A 38 -6.80 -8.91 6.52
CA VAL A 38 -7.68 -9.84 7.22
C VAL A 38 -8.03 -9.28 8.60
N ASP A 39 -7.02 -8.92 9.37
CA ASP A 39 -7.14 -8.51 10.79
C ASP A 39 -8.00 -7.25 10.94
N TYR A 40 -7.99 -6.35 9.96
CA TYR A 40 -8.80 -5.13 9.94
C TYR A 40 -10.15 -5.30 9.24
N GLY A 41 -10.52 -6.52 8.81
CA GLY A 41 -11.86 -6.86 8.31
C GLY A 41 -12.11 -6.51 6.83
N TYR A 42 -11.10 -6.07 6.07
CA TYR A 42 -11.28 -5.79 4.63
C TYR A 42 -11.54 -7.06 3.83
N VAL A 43 -10.83 -8.15 4.15
CA VAL A 43 -11.00 -9.43 3.43
C VAL A 43 -12.41 -9.97 3.61
N ASP A 44 -12.92 -10.00 4.83
CA ASP A 44 -14.26 -10.51 5.10
C ASP A 44 -15.36 -9.69 4.41
N ALA A 45 -15.13 -8.39 4.25
CA ALA A 45 -16.09 -7.50 3.60
C ALA A 45 -16.07 -7.56 2.06
N LEU A 46 -14.98 -8.04 1.44
CA LEU A 46 -14.77 -7.91 -0.02
C LEU A 46 -14.62 -9.25 -0.74
N LYS A 47 -14.32 -10.36 -0.04
CA LYS A 47 -14.02 -11.66 -0.66
C LYS A 47 -15.19 -12.31 -1.43
N ASP A 48 -16.41 -11.93 -1.12
CA ASP A 48 -17.59 -12.46 -1.81
C ASP A 48 -17.78 -11.81 -3.19
N ASP A 49 -17.26 -10.59 -3.40
CA ASP A 49 -17.42 -9.80 -4.61
C ASP A 49 -16.14 -9.70 -5.45
N TYR A 50 -14.95 -9.90 -4.83
CA TYR A 50 -13.66 -9.70 -5.47
C TYR A 50 -12.70 -10.88 -5.22
N ARG A 51 -11.86 -11.17 -6.22
CA ARG A 51 -10.66 -12.00 -6.03
C ARG A 51 -9.57 -11.12 -5.43
N LEU A 52 -9.39 -11.22 -4.12
CA LEU A 52 -8.42 -10.43 -3.34
C LEU A 52 -7.04 -11.05 -3.48
N VAL A 53 -6.08 -10.26 -3.88
CA VAL A 53 -4.66 -10.64 -3.94
C VAL A 53 -3.92 -9.74 -2.95
N MET A 54 -3.36 -10.33 -1.92
CA MET A 54 -2.58 -9.64 -0.90
C MET A 54 -1.13 -10.10 -1.00
N TYR A 55 -0.16 -9.20 -0.97
CA TYR A 55 1.23 -9.60 -0.94
C TYR A 55 2.02 -8.86 0.14
N ASP A 56 3.04 -9.51 0.65
CA ASP A 56 4.02 -8.89 1.52
C ASP A 56 4.99 -8.07 0.66
N VAL A 57 5.05 -6.77 0.88
CA VAL A 57 6.01 -5.90 0.21
C VAL A 57 7.43 -6.34 0.56
N ARG A 58 8.39 -6.28 -0.40
CA ARG A 58 9.81 -6.57 -0.10
C ARG A 58 10.26 -5.86 1.18
N ALA A 59 11.15 -6.47 1.96
CA ALA A 59 11.53 -6.12 3.34
C ALA A 59 10.43 -6.30 4.39
N HIS A 60 9.31 -6.96 4.06
CA HIS A 60 8.20 -7.19 4.99
C HIS A 60 7.68 -8.63 4.91
N GLY A 61 7.09 -9.11 6.00
CA GLY A 61 6.45 -10.41 6.09
C GLY A 61 7.36 -11.57 5.69
N ASP A 62 6.84 -12.44 4.83
CA ASP A 62 7.57 -13.61 4.31
C ASP A 62 8.27 -13.33 2.95
N SER A 63 8.17 -12.10 2.43
CA SER A 63 8.89 -11.69 1.22
C SER A 63 10.40 -11.54 1.45
N GLY A 64 11.17 -11.47 0.38
CA GLY A 64 12.61 -11.26 0.43
C GLY A 64 13.03 -9.94 1.08
N HIS A 65 14.16 -9.95 1.78
CA HIS A 65 14.71 -8.84 2.53
C HIS A 65 16.11 -8.45 2.01
N PRO A 66 16.27 -7.93 0.77
CA PRO A 66 17.57 -7.49 0.28
C PRO A 66 18.06 -6.26 1.08
N HIS A 67 19.39 -6.16 1.33
CA HIS A 67 19.95 -5.07 2.14
C HIS A 67 20.46 -3.88 1.31
N GLY A 68 20.65 -4.04 -0.01
CA GLY A 68 21.15 -2.97 -0.88
C GLY A 68 20.09 -1.89 -1.13
N LEU A 69 20.47 -0.61 -1.09
CA LEU A 69 19.58 0.50 -1.43
C LEU A 69 19.01 0.37 -2.85
N GLU A 70 19.81 -0.11 -3.78
CA GLU A 70 19.42 -0.36 -5.18
C GLU A 70 18.24 -1.32 -5.33
N SER A 71 17.96 -2.11 -4.29
CA SER A 71 16.87 -3.09 -4.27
C SER A 71 15.48 -2.50 -3.95
N TYR A 72 15.38 -1.19 -3.75
CA TYR A 72 14.12 -0.55 -3.28
C TYR A 72 13.63 0.58 -4.18
N THR A 73 14.05 0.60 -5.44
CA THR A 73 13.57 1.61 -6.39
C THR A 73 12.07 1.47 -6.67
N PRO A 74 11.37 2.55 -7.06
CA PRO A 74 9.96 2.48 -7.44
C PRO A 74 9.67 1.41 -8.50
N GLU A 75 10.55 1.26 -9.48
CA GLU A 75 10.42 0.30 -10.57
C GLU A 75 10.50 -1.15 -10.07
N LEU A 76 11.33 -1.44 -9.08
CA LEU A 76 11.39 -2.78 -8.47
C LEU A 76 10.13 -3.10 -7.70
N HIS A 77 9.55 -2.15 -6.96
CA HIS A 77 8.25 -2.34 -6.32
C HIS A 77 7.11 -2.55 -7.33
N VAL A 78 7.15 -1.84 -8.47
CA VAL A 78 6.21 -2.08 -9.57
C VAL A 78 6.37 -3.50 -10.09
N ASN A 79 7.61 -3.94 -10.36
CA ASN A 79 7.86 -5.29 -10.87
C ASN A 79 7.50 -6.40 -9.86
N ASP A 80 7.54 -6.14 -8.55
CA ASP A 80 7.01 -7.06 -7.54
C ASP A 80 5.50 -7.28 -7.69
N ALA A 81 4.74 -6.20 -7.79
CA ALA A 81 3.31 -6.26 -7.99
C ALA A 81 2.96 -6.97 -9.31
N LEU A 82 3.66 -6.63 -10.41
CA LEU A 82 3.47 -7.26 -11.70
C LEU A 82 3.87 -8.74 -11.71
N ALA A 83 4.91 -9.14 -10.97
CA ALA A 83 5.30 -10.55 -10.84
C ALA A 83 4.19 -11.37 -10.17
N VAL A 84 3.56 -10.84 -9.11
CA VAL A 84 2.41 -11.49 -8.45
C VAL A 84 1.22 -11.59 -9.40
N LEU A 85 0.88 -10.53 -10.11
CA LEU A 85 -0.22 -10.53 -11.08
C LEU A 85 0.04 -11.53 -12.21
N HIS A 86 1.26 -11.57 -12.75
CA HIS A 86 1.66 -12.49 -13.81
C HIS A 86 1.58 -13.96 -13.38
N ASP A 87 2.05 -14.29 -12.17
CA ASP A 87 1.96 -15.65 -11.62
C ASP A 87 0.50 -16.12 -11.50
N LEU A 88 -0.41 -15.19 -11.19
CA LEU A 88 -1.85 -15.42 -11.10
C LEU A 88 -2.60 -15.30 -12.44
N ARG A 89 -1.91 -14.98 -13.55
CA ARG A 89 -2.45 -14.71 -14.89
C ARG A 89 -3.51 -13.62 -14.89
N ILE A 90 -3.21 -12.53 -14.16
CA ILE A 90 -4.04 -11.33 -14.07
C ILE A 90 -3.38 -10.23 -14.89
N ASP A 91 -4.01 -9.80 -15.97
CA ASP A 91 -3.49 -8.74 -16.84
C ASP A 91 -3.75 -7.35 -16.25
N ARG A 92 -4.94 -7.14 -15.67
CA ARG A 92 -5.37 -5.88 -15.07
C ARG A 92 -6.09 -6.11 -13.76
N THR A 93 -5.90 -5.21 -12.80
CA THR A 93 -6.47 -5.32 -11.45
C THR A 93 -6.99 -3.98 -10.94
N HIS A 94 -8.00 -3.97 -10.08
CA HIS A 94 -8.18 -2.88 -9.13
C HIS A 94 -7.01 -2.89 -8.16
N TYR A 95 -6.62 -1.74 -7.69
CA TYR A 95 -5.54 -1.59 -6.72
C TYR A 95 -6.04 -0.85 -5.49
N PHE A 96 -5.73 -1.35 -4.31
CA PHE A 96 -5.92 -0.64 -3.07
C PHE A 96 -4.65 -0.71 -2.21
N GLY A 97 -4.01 0.42 -2.02
CA GLY A 97 -2.81 0.55 -1.19
C GLY A 97 -3.01 1.50 -0.03
N TYR A 98 -2.36 1.21 1.10
CA TYR A 98 -2.32 2.10 2.23
C TYR A 98 -0.91 2.58 2.55
N SER A 99 -0.72 3.88 2.80
CA SER A 99 0.57 4.48 3.17
C SER A 99 1.69 4.10 2.19
N PHE A 100 2.64 3.26 2.56
CA PHE A 100 3.70 2.78 1.66
C PHE A 100 3.11 2.03 0.45
N GLY A 101 2.06 1.22 0.65
CA GLY A 101 1.33 0.59 -0.45
C GLY A 101 0.66 1.60 -1.39
N SER A 102 0.15 2.71 -0.87
CA SER A 102 -0.37 3.80 -1.72
C SER A 102 0.75 4.45 -2.55
N TRP A 103 1.93 4.67 -1.99
CA TRP A 103 3.09 5.16 -2.74
C TRP A 103 3.52 4.19 -3.85
N ILE A 104 3.49 2.87 -3.59
CA ILE A 104 3.72 1.84 -4.63
C ILE A 104 2.64 1.95 -5.72
N GLY A 105 1.39 2.19 -5.36
CA GLY A 105 0.30 2.41 -6.32
C GLY A 105 0.53 3.63 -7.22
N TYR A 106 1.02 4.74 -6.68
CA TYR A 106 1.47 5.88 -7.49
C TYR A 106 2.65 5.52 -8.42
N SER A 107 3.54 4.64 -7.99
CA SER A 107 4.60 4.12 -8.86
C SER A 107 4.04 3.30 -10.02
N ILE A 108 3.01 2.47 -9.77
CA ILE A 108 2.35 1.71 -10.85
C ILE A 108 1.60 2.66 -11.80
N LEU A 109 0.90 3.67 -11.29
CA LEU A 109 0.26 4.71 -12.12
C LEU A 109 1.26 5.42 -13.06
N LYS A 110 2.50 5.63 -12.60
CA LYS A 110 3.56 6.28 -13.38
C LYS A 110 4.22 5.35 -14.39
N TYR A 111 4.55 4.12 -14.00
CA TYR A 111 5.43 3.23 -14.78
C TYR A 111 4.69 2.10 -15.51
N ALA A 112 3.49 1.73 -15.04
CA ALA A 112 2.73 0.61 -15.60
C ALA A 112 1.20 0.83 -15.49
N PRO A 113 0.67 2.01 -15.90
CA PRO A 113 -0.74 2.37 -15.70
C PRO A 113 -1.73 1.41 -16.36
N ASP A 114 -1.34 0.76 -17.45
CA ASP A 114 -2.21 -0.15 -18.22
C ASP A 114 -2.61 -1.41 -17.43
N HIS A 115 -1.87 -1.75 -16.38
CA HIS A 115 -2.21 -2.87 -15.49
C HIS A 115 -3.28 -2.50 -14.43
N LEU A 116 -3.65 -1.23 -14.32
CA LEU A 116 -4.67 -0.80 -13.38
C LEU A 116 -6.05 -0.63 -14.04
N ILE A 117 -7.05 -1.23 -13.43
CA ILE A 117 -8.47 -0.96 -13.70
C ILE A 117 -8.88 0.32 -12.97
N SER A 118 -8.49 0.42 -11.69
CA SER A 118 -8.67 1.62 -10.86
C SER A 118 -7.61 1.64 -9.76
N PHE A 119 -7.42 2.80 -9.15
CA PHE A 119 -6.49 3.00 -8.04
C PHE A 119 -7.21 3.57 -6.83
N VAL A 120 -7.03 2.92 -5.67
CA VAL A 120 -7.42 3.45 -4.37
C VAL A 120 -6.16 3.63 -3.52
N GLY A 121 -5.90 4.86 -3.09
CA GLY A 121 -4.73 5.20 -2.29
C GLY A 121 -5.10 5.90 -0.98
N GLY A 122 -4.71 5.29 0.17
CA GLY A 122 -4.92 5.88 1.48
C GLY A 122 -3.63 6.36 2.13
N GLY A 123 -3.66 7.51 2.80
CA GLY A 123 -2.63 7.98 3.73
C GLY A 123 -1.26 8.30 3.13
N SER A 124 -1.10 8.39 1.81
CA SER A 124 0.18 8.77 1.18
C SER A 124 -0.06 9.59 -0.08
N ASP A 125 0.96 10.33 -0.47
CA ASP A 125 0.98 11.24 -1.60
C ASP A 125 2.17 10.95 -2.53
N PRO A 126 2.15 11.42 -3.80
CA PRO A 126 3.21 11.18 -4.78
C PRO A 126 4.34 12.21 -4.73
N TYR A 127 4.33 13.15 -3.79
CA TYR A 127 5.32 14.23 -3.78
C TYR A 127 6.62 13.82 -3.10
N HIS A 128 7.74 14.34 -3.62
CA HIS A 128 9.01 14.29 -2.90
C HIS A 128 9.03 15.36 -1.82
N ARG A 129 9.02 14.93 -0.57
CA ARG A 129 9.14 15.83 0.58
C ARG A 129 9.81 15.12 1.76
N LYS A 130 10.57 15.88 2.53
CA LYS A 130 11.09 15.36 3.80
C LYS A 130 9.93 15.21 4.78
N SER A 131 9.57 13.99 5.08
CA SER A 131 8.52 13.68 6.06
C SER A 131 9.18 13.34 7.41
N PRO A 132 8.80 14.02 8.49
CA PRO A 132 9.24 13.65 9.84
C PRO A 132 8.91 12.18 10.18
N LEU A 133 7.78 11.66 9.65
CA LEU A 133 7.38 10.27 9.84
C LEU A 133 8.45 9.30 9.31
N LEU A 134 8.97 9.52 8.09
CA LEU A 134 9.99 8.65 7.49
C LEU A 134 11.29 8.71 8.30
N GLY A 135 11.71 9.89 8.72
CA GLY A 135 12.88 10.05 9.59
C GLY A 135 12.73 9.31 10.93
N ASN A 136 11.58 9.42 11.59
CA ASN A 136 11.30 8.73 12.83
C ASN A 136 11.28 7.20 12.65
N ILE A 137 10.83 6.70 11.50
CA ILE A 137 10.87 5.29 11.19
C ILE A 137 12.32 4.80 11.11
N ILE A 138 13.20 5.53 10.42
CA ILE A 138 14.63 5.19 10.32
C ILE A 138 15.26 5.16 11.71
N GLU A 139 15.11 6.25 12.48
CA GLU A 139 15.72 6.37 13.81
C GLU A 139 15.25 5.27 14.76
N SER A 140 13.95 4.97 14.79
CA SER A 140 13.41 3.93 15.67
C SER A 140 13.98 2.54 15.40
N ARG A 141 14.44 2.26 14.19
CA ARG A 141 15.00 0.94 13.84
C ARG A 141 16.48 0.79 14.17
N LYS A 142 17.20 1.90 14.35
CA LYS A 142 18.60 1.87 14.79
C LYS A 142 18.76 1.26 16.17
N ASP A 143 17.75 1.43 17.04
CA ASP A 143 17.73 0.87 18.38
C ASP A 143 17.14 -0.56 18.43
N GLY A 144 16.83 -1.13 17.26
CA GLY A 144 16.28 -2.47 17.08
C GLY A 144 14.73 -2.49 17.05
N LEU A 145 14.20 -3.62 16.57
CA LEU A 145 12.76 -3.75 16.35
C LEU A 145 11.94 -3.78 17.65
N GLU A 146 12.49 -4.25 18.75
CA GLU A 146 11.77 -4.23 20.05
C GLU A 146 11.52 -2.81 20.54
N ALA A 147 12.55 -1.95 20.49
CA ALA A 147 12.42 -0.54 20.85
C ALA A 147 11.44 0.18 19.92
N ALA A 148 11.52 -0.08 18.62
CA ALA A 148 10.62 0.47 17.62
C ALA A 148 9.16 0.03 17.83
N LEU A 149 8.94 -1.24 18.21
CA LEU A 149 7.64 -1.79 18.53
C LEU A 149 7.02 -1.10 19.74
N VAL A 150 7.77 -1.01 20.85
CA VAL A 150 7.31 -0.34 22.08
C VAL A 150 6.92 1.11 21.78
N ALA A 151 7.79 1.88 21.12
CA ALA A 151 7.51 3.26 20.77
C ALA A 151 6.29 3.42 19.83
N SER A 152 6.04 2.45 18.97
CA SER A 152 4.85 2.40 18.11
C SER A 152 3.58 2.10 18.90
N GLU A 153 3.65 1.18 19.87
CA GLU A 153 2.51 0.79 20.72
C GLU A 153 2.12 1.87 21.72
N GLU A 154 3.08 2.63 22.23
CA GLU A 154 2.80 3.80 23.08
C GLU A 154 1.97 4.87 22.37
N ARG A 155 2.16 5.02 21.03
CA ARG A 155 1.41 5.99 20.21
C ARG A 155 0.05 5.48 19.73
N ALA A 156 0.00 4.20 19.33
CA ALA A 156 -1.12 3.65 18.57
C ALA A 156 -1.90 2.54 19.28
N GLY A 157 -1.52 2.24 20.54
CA GLY A 157 -2.06 1.12 21.30
C GLY A 157 -1.35 -0.21 21.05
N ARG A 158 -1.47 -1.13 21.99
CA ARG A 158 -0.80 -2.44 21.96
C ARG A 158 -1.34 -3.30 20.81
N ARG A 159 -0.45 -3.93 20.08
CA ARG A 159 -0.74 -4.95 19.06
C ARG A 159 -1.09 -6.29 19.71
N SER A 160 -1.77 -7.15 18.97
CA SER A 160 -1.93 -8.57 19.35
C SER A 160 -0.56 -9.26 19.46
N ASP A 161 -0.48 -10.38 20.17
CA ASP A 161 0.76 -11.13 20.29
C ASP A 161 1.23 -11.69 18.92
N GLU A 162 0.30 -12.00 18.02
CA GLU A 162 0.58 -12.43 16.65
C GLU A 162 1.20 -11.30 15.81
N GLU A 163 0.60 -10.10 15.84
CA GLU A 163 1.15 -8.91 15.16
C GLU A 163 2.53 -8.52 15.72
N ARG A 164 2.74 -8.65 17.03
CA ARG A 164 4.05 -8.40 17.66
C ARG A 164 5.09 -9.39 17.17
N ALA A 165 4.74 -10.67 17.14
CA ALA A 165 5.63 -11.72 16.64
C ALA A 165 6.02 -11.52 15.17
N ALA A 166 5.05 -11.13 14.33
CA ALA A 166 5.28 -10.78 12.93
C ALA A 166 6.17 -9.55 12.77
N TYR A 167 5.93 -8.51 13.56
CA TYR A 167 6.75 -7.30 13.56
C TYR A 167 8.22 -7.61 13.91
N LEU A 168 8.46 -8.42 14.93
CA LEU A 168 9.79 -8.76 15.43
C LEU A 168 10.57 -9.74 14.51
N LYS A 169 9.90 -10.36 13.54
CA LYS A 169 10.55 -11.17 12.50
C LYS A 169 11.10 -10.34 11.34
N GLN A 170 10.74 -9.08 11.24
CA GLN A 170 11.19 -8.23 10.15
C GLN A 170 12.69 -7.95 10.24
N ASP A 171 13.29 -7.60 9.12
CA ASP A 171 14.70 -7.24 9.03
C ASP A 171 14.87 -5.72 9.13
N PRO A 172 15.46 -5.18 10.20
CA PRO A 172 15.59 -3.74 10.39
C PRO A 172 16.48 -3.07 9.34
N ASP A 173 17.55 -3.76 8.87
CA ASP A 173 18.47 -3.19 7.89
C ASP A 173 17.80 -3.10 6.51
N ALA A 174 17.07 -4.12 6.11
CA ALA A 174 16.26 -4.11 4.89
C ALA A 174 15.17 -3.02 4.95
N GLN A 175 14.53 -2.83 6.11
CA GLN A 175 13.54 -1.78 6.29
C GLN A 175 14.14 -0.37 6.27
N ILE A 176 15.31 -0.17 6.88
CA ILE A 176 16.03 1.10 6.80
C ILE A 176 16.39 1.40 5.34
N ALA A 177 16.88 0.41 4.59
CA ALA A 177 17.16 0.59 3.16
C ALA A 177 15.91 0.99 2.36
N ALA A 178 14.80 0.28 2.55
CA ALA A 178 13.54 0.55 1.87
C ALA A 178 13.02 1.97 2.13
N ILE A 179 12.99 2.40 3.40
CA ILE A 179 12.46 3.71 3.75
C ILE A 179 13.42 4.85 3.37
N THR A 180 14.73 4.59 3.36
CA THR A 180 15.73 5.55 2.90
C THR A 180 15.52 5.85 1.42
N VAL A 181 15.41 4.82 0.58
CA VAL A 181 15.14 5.01 -0.85
C VAL A 181 13.80 5.70 -1.07
N ARG A 182 12.73 5.33 -0.34
CA ARG A 182 11.44 6.03 -0.40
C ARG A 182 11.59 7.52 -0.08
N SER A 183 12.39 7.87 0.93
CA SER A 183 12.63 9.26 1.34
C SER A 183 13.41 10.07 0.30
N ASP A 184 14.35 9.42 -0.39
CA ASP A 184 15.27 10.07 -1.32
C ASP A 184 14.76 10.01 -2.79
N THR A 185 13.74 9.19 -3.05
CA THR A 185 13.17 9.06 -4.40
C THR A 185 12.56 10.39 -4.87
N PRO A 186 12.86 10.83 -6.09
CA PRO A 186 12.15 11.95 -6.72
C PRO A 186 10.64 11.72 -6.73
N GLY A 187 9.86 12.80 -6.70
CA GLY A 187 8.41 12.71 -6.67
C GLY A 187 7.82 11.90 -7.84
N LEU A 188 6.70 11.24 -7.57
CA LEU A 188 5.91 10.50 -8.54
C LEU A 188 4.77 11.35 -9.13
N SER A 189 4.75 12.64 -8.86
CA SER A 189 3.66 13.57 -9.24
C SER A 189 3.69 13.98 -10.71
N GLU A 190 4.78 13.72 -11.43
CA GLU A 190 4.83 13.98 -12.86
C GLU A 190 3.81 13.10 -13.60
N GLY A 191 2.96 13.74 -14.41
CA GLY A 191 1.94 13.05 -15.22
C GLY A 191 0.59 12.82 -14.50
N LEU A 192 0.38 13.29 -13.27
CA LEU A 192 -0.92 13.13 -12.57
C LEU A 192 -2.08 13.66 -13.41
N GLY A 193 -1.92 14.80 -14.09
CA GLY A 193 -2.94 15.38 -14.95
C GLY A 193 -3.31 14.57 -16.19
N SER A 194 -2.56 13.51 -16.52
CA SER A 194 -2.83 12.60 -17.63
C SER A 194 -3.39 11.23 -17.21
N ILE A 195 -3.59 11.02 -15.92
CA ILE A 195 -4.19 9.77 -15.38
C ILE A 195 -5.62 9.65 -15.89
N THR A 196 -5.91 8.50 -16.52
CA THR A 196 -7.25 8.17 -17.06
C THR A 196 -7.97 7.09 -16.26
N GLN A 197 -7.25 6.33 -15.44
CA GLN A 197 -7.84 5.33 -14.54
C GLN A 197 -8.73 6.03 -13.51
N PRO A 198 -9.90 5.47 -13.14
CA PRO A 198 -10.65 5.92 -11.99
C PRO A 198 -9.80 5.89 -10.72
N VAL A 199 -9.80 6.98 -9.95
CA VAL A 199 -9.00 7.13 -8.74
C VAL A 199 -9.88 7.52 -7.55
N MET A 200 -9.64 6.90 -6.40
CA MET A 200 -10.11 7.37 -5.10
C MET A 200 -8.92 7.50 -4.15
N THR A 201 -8.78 8.64 -3.50
CA THR A 201 -7.82 8.78 -2.41
C THR A 201 -8.52 9.13 -1.11
N PHE A 202 -7.90 8.80 0.02
CA PHE A 202 -8.44 9.16 1.32
C PHE A 202 -7.34 9.38 2.36
N ALA A 203 -7.64 10.21 3.35
CA ALA A 203 -6.80 10.42 4.52
C ALA A 203 -7.64 10.88 5.71
N GLY A 204 -7.19 10.56 6.92
CA GLY A 204 -7.79 11.10 8.13
C GLY A 204 -7.44 12.58 8.31
N THR A 205 -8.33 13.37 8.91
CA THR A 205 -8.10 14.81 9.14
C THR A 205 -6.95 15.08 10.12
N GLU A 206 -6.59 14.09 10.95
CA GLU A 206 -5.45 14.16 11.87
C GLU A 206 -4.18 13.49 11.30
N ASP A 207 -4.22 12.99 10.04
CA ASP A 207 -3.05 12.50 9.33
C ASP A 207 -2.23 13.67 8.78
N GLY A 208 -0.95 13.75 9.11
CA GLY A 208 -0.03 14.77 8.57
C GLY A 208 0.14 14.73 7.05
N ASN A 209 -0.41 13.72 6.36
CA ASN A 209 -0.43 13.63 4.90
C ASN A 209 -1.75 14.14 4.29
N HIS A 210 -2.78 14.48 5.08
CA HIS A 210 -4.12 14.81 4.62
C HIS A 210 -4.14 15.83 3.48
N GLU A 211 -3.55 17.02 3.69
CA GLU A 211 -3.52 18.10 2.69
C GLU A 211 -2.81 17.68 1.39
N TYR A 212 -1.77 16.85 1.48
CA TYR A 212 -1.02 16.38 0.31
C TYR A 212 -1.78 15.32 -0.47
N VAL A 213 -2.53 14.45 0.22
CA VAL A 213 -3.40 13.45 -0.42
C VAL A 213 -4.56 14.15 -1.15
N GLU A 214 -5.19 15.15 -0.51
CA GLU A 214 -6.23 15.97 -1.13
C GLU A 214 -5.71 16.73 -2.35
N LYS A 215 -4.53 17.37 -2.22
CA LYS A 215 -3.88 18.07 -3.32
C LYS A 215 -3.62 17.13 -4.51
N ALA A 216 -3.09 15.93 -4.25
CA ALA A 216 -2.82 14.96 -5.32
C ALA A 216 -4.11 14.55 -6.06
N ALA A 217 -5.22 14.36 -5.33
CA ALA A 217 -6.53 14.12 -5.95
C ALA A 217 -6.96 15.28 -6.85
N GLY A 218 -6.76 16.51 -6.39
CA GLY A 218 -7.08 17.71 -7.20
C GLY A 218 -6.28 17.86 -8.50
N GLU A 219 -5.12 17.19 -8.60
CA GLU A 219 -4.28 17.19 -9.80
C GLU A 219 -4.61 16.05 -10.78
N MET A 220 -5.43 15.06 -10.38
CA MET A 220 -5.84 13.92 -11.21
C MET A 220 -7.28 14.09 -11.71
N PRO A 221 -7.53 14.14 -13.05
CA PRO A 221 -8.87 14.45 -13.62
C PRO A 221 -9.96 13.47 -13.20
N THR A 222 -9.61 12.23 -12.88
CA THR A 222 -10.54 11.14 -12.57
C THR A 222 -10.66 10.85 -11.07
N ALA A 223 -9.96 11.65 -10.23
CA ALA A 223 -9.87 11.35 -8.82
C ALA A 223 -11.03 11.93 -8.00
N SER A 224 -11.39 11.22 -6.95
CA SER A 224 -12.18 11.69 -5.83
C SER A 224 -11.36 11.59 -4.54
N PHE A 225 -11.56 12.53 -3.63
CA PHE A 225 -10.94 12.52 -2.31
C PHE A 225 -11.99 12.31 -1.21
N VAL A 226 -11.64 11.46 -0.23
CA VAL A 226 -12.45 11.21 0.97
C VAL A 226 -11.68 11.65 2.20
N SER A 227 -12.16 12.66 2.90
CA SER A 227 -11.64 13.11 4.18
C SER A 227 -12.32 12.32 5.31
N LEU A 228 -11.53 11.67 6.17
CA LEU A 228 -12.03 10.85 7.28
C LEU A 228 -11.85 11.61 8.59
N ASP A 229 -12.94 12.15 9.12
CA ASP A 229 -12.93 13.04 10.28
C ASP A 229 -12.40 12.37 11.54
N GLY A 230 -11.52 13.07 12.28
CA GLY A 230 -10.95 12.66 13.56
C GLY A 230 -10.01 11.46 13.50
N LEU A 231 -9.63 10.97 12.33
CA LEU A 231 -8.74 9.81 12.21
C LEU A 231 -7.29 10.23 11.93
N ASP A 232 -6.38 9.64 12.67
CA ASP A 232 -4.95 9.72 12.40
C ASP A 232 -4.51 8.73 11.31
N HIS A 233 -3.23 8.75 10.94
CA HIS A 233 -2.64 7.89 9.93
C HIS A 233 -2.89 6.39 10.18
N GLY A 234 -2.75 5.93 11.43
CA GLY A 234 -2.95 4.51 11.76
C GLY A 234 -4.42 4.14 11.85
N ALA A 235 -5.24 5.02 12.43
CA ALA A 235 -6.67 4.80 12.59
C ALA A 235 -7.39 4.72 11.24
N ALA A 236 -7.04 5.57 10.28
CA ALA A 236 -7.63 5.56 8.94
C ALA A 236 -7.45 4.22 8.19
N PHE A 237 -6.42 3.42 8.52
CA PHE A 237 -6.28 2.07 7.99
C PHE A 237 -7.06 1.03 8.80
N ARG A 238 -7.00 1.11 10.15
CA ARG A 238 -7.64 0.12 11.01
C ARG A 238 -9.17 0.22 11.05
N ARG A 239 -9.71 1.41 10.80
CA ARG A 239 -11.16 1.68 10.79
C ARG A 239 -11.78 1.35 9.43
N SER A 240 -11.70 0.06 9.05
CA SER A 240 -12.32 -0.43 7.81
C SER A 240 -13.83 -0.14 7.75
N ASP A 241 -14.51 -0.09 8.89
CA ASP A 241 -15.92 0.29 9.00
C ASP A 241 -16.22 1.69 8.42
N VAL A 242 -15.25 2.62 8.51
CA VAL A 242 -15.36 3.96 7.94
C VAL A 242 -14.93 4.01 6.47
N VAL A 243 -13.92 3.23 6.08
CA VAL A 243 -13.37 3.23 4.71
C VAL A 243 -14.24 2.42 3.73
N LEU A 244 -14.72 1.25 4.14
CA LEU A 244 -15.45 0.29 3.30
C LEU A 244 -16.67 0.89 2.59
N PRO A 245 -17.52 1.72 3.20
CA PRO A 245 -18.66 2.32 2.49
C PRO A 245 -18.25 3.15 1.27
N HIS A 246 -17.11 3.86 1.34
CA HIS A 246 -16.57 4.65 0.23
C HIS A 246 -15.91 3.74 -0.81
N LEU A 247 -15.10 2.79 -0.36
CA LEU A 247 -14.40 1.84 -1.21
C LEU A 247 -15.36 0.99 -2.05
N THR A 248 -16.34 0.35 -1.42
CA THR A 248 -17.31 -0.52 -2.11
C THR A 248 -18.14 0.25 -3.13
N LYS A 249 -18.58 1.47 -2.77
CA LYS A 249 -19.30 2.35 -3.69
C LYS A 249 -18.43 2.73 -4.90
N PHE A 250 -17.16 3.08 -4.67
CA PHE A 250 -16.22 3.43 -5.73
C PHE A 250 -16.00 2.25 -6.68
N LEU A 251 -15.65 1.08 -6.15
CA LEU A 251 -15.40 -0.12 -6.95
C LEU A 251 -16.63 -0.55 -7.75
N ALA A 252 -17.83 -0.54 -7.15
CA ALA A 252 -19.07 -0.85 -7.84
C ALA A 252 -19.37 0.10 -9.00
N ASN A 253 -19.10 1.40 -8.84
CA ASN A 253 -19.25 2.38 -9.91
C ASN A 253 -18.29 2.09 -11.09
N VAL A 254 -17.02 1.73 -10.78
CA VAL A 254 -16.05 1.38 -11.81
C VAL A 254 -16.48 0.14 -12.57
N GLU A 255 -16.90 -0.93 -11.88
CA GLU A 255 -17.36 -2.17 -12.53
C GLU A 255 -18.65 -1.95 -13.35
N SER A 256 -19.59 -1.14 -12.86
CA SER A 256 -20.79 -0.79 -13.62
C SER A 256 -20.46 -0.06 -14.92
N ALA A 257 -19.50 0.89 -14.88
CA ALA A 257 -19.05 1.60 -16.09
C ALA A 257 -18.36 0.66 -17.09
N ARG A 258 -17.58 -0.32 -16.62
CA ARG A 258 -16.90 -1.32 -17.46
C ARG A 258 -17.87 -2.29 -18.15
N ALA A 259 -18.98 -2.63 -17.50
CA ALA A 259 -19.99 -3.52 -18.07
C ALA A 259 -20.78 -2.90 -19.23
N LEU A 260 -20.66 -1.58 -19.44
CA LEU A 260 -21.36 -0.83 -20.50
C LEU A 260 -20.50 -0.66 -21.77
N VAL A 261 -19.25 -1.08 -21.76
CA VAL A 261 -18.27 -1.00 -22.86
C VAL A 261 -17.98 -2.38 -23.41
#